data_104ffeb6805d3e0654da643321388463
#
_entry.id   104ffeb6805d3e0654da643321388463
#
_cell.length_a   1.000
_cell.length_b   1.000
_cell.length_c   1.000
_cell.angle_alpha   90.00
_cell.angle_beta   90.00
_cell.angle_gamma   90.00
#
_symmetry.space_group_name_H-M   'P 1'
#
loop_
_entity.id
_entity.type
_entity.pdbx_description
1 polymer ?
#
loop_
_entity_poly.entity_id
_entity_poly.type
_entity_poly.pdbx_seq_one_letter_code
_entity_poly.pdbx_strand_id
1 'polypeptide(L)'
;MSRYDEIYARAHNQPELFWEEAAEEIHWYKKWDKVLDRSNPPFYRWFPGGAVNTCYDALDRHIDEKGHGDRLALIYDSPVTDKLRRFSYAELRQEVALFAGALSKLGVGKGDRVLIYMPMVPQTVVAMLASARIGAIHSVVFGGFAAPEIAALIPSTPATPSKTHMAPSKTFNDLSTSMVKST
;
A
#
# COMPACT_ATOMS: atom_id res chain seq x y z
N MET A 1 -20.72 5.09 30.96
CA MET A 1 -20.03 4.29 29.94
C MET A 1 -19.29 5.27 29.05
N SER A 2 -18.04 5.04 28.75
CA SER A 2 -17.32 5.95 27.85
C SER A 2 -17.72 5.69 26.40
N ARG A 3 -17.50 6.66 25.51
CA ARG A 3 -17.71 6.48 24.06
C ARG A 3 -16.92 5.25 23.54
N TYR A 4 -15.77 4.98 24.13
CA TYR A 4 -14.97 3.79 23.81
C TYR A 4 -15.71 2.50 24.16
N ASP A 5 -16.25 2.41 25.38
CA ASP A 5 -16.96 1.21 25.85
C ASP A 5 -18.17 0.88 24.96
N GLU A 6 -18.90 1.92 24.53
CA GLU A 6 -20.05 1.78 23.64
C GLU A 6 -19.66 1.24 22.26
N ILE A 7 -18.62 1.81 21.65
CA ILE A 7 -18.09 1.37 20.35
C ILE A 7 -17.54 -0.06 20.45
N TYR A 8 -16.77 -0.35 21.48
CA TYR A 8 -16.21 -1.67 21.72
C TYR A 8 -17.28 -2.72 21.90
N ALA A 9 -18.28 -2.45 22.76
CA ALA A 9 -19.40 -3.37 22.98
C ALA A 9 -20.19 -3.62 21.69
N ARG A 10 -20.43 -2.58 20.88
CA ARG A 10 -21.12 -2.69 19.60
C ARG A 10 -20.31 -3.53 18.60
N ALA A 11 -19.01 -3.27 18.45
CA ALA A 11 -18.13 -4.03 17.57
C ALA A 11 -18.03 -5.50 17.96
N HIS A 12 -18.08 -5.79 19.27
CA HIS A 12 -18.02 -7.17 19.78
C HIS A 12 -19.35 -7.90 19.63
N ASN A 13 -20.46 -7.26 19.98
CA ASN A 13 -21.79 -7.91 20.02
C ASN A 13 -22.47 -7.96 18.65
N GLN A 14 -22.17 -7.01 17.77
CA GLN A 14 -22.76 -6.88 16.43
C GLN A 14 -21.68 -6.62 15.36
N PRO A 15 -20.67 -7.51 15.22
CA PRO A 15 -19.51 -7.25 14.38
C PRO A 15 -19.87 -7.03 12.90
N GLU A 16 -20.83 -7.78 12.36
CA GLU A 16 -21.18 -7.63 10.94
C GLU A 16 -21.80 -6.26 10.65
N LEU A 17 -22.76 -5.81 11.46
CA LEU A 17 -23.37 -4.51 11.31
C LEU A 17 -22.37 -3.37 11.54
N PHE A 18 -21.53 -3.51 12.56
CA PHE A 18 -20.50 -2.52 12.87
C PHE A 18 -19.53 -2.32 11.71
N TRP A 19 -19.00 -3.42 11.16
CA TRP A 19 -18.04 -3.35 10.06
C TRP A 19 -18.68 -3.05 8.72
N GLU A 20 -19.95 -3.38 8.52
CA GLU A 20 -20.69 -2.94 7.34
C GLU A 20 -20.78 -1.41 7.27
N GLU A 21 -21.21 -0.78 8.36
CA GLU A 21 -21.28 0.68 8.43
C GLU A 21 -19.89 1.34 8.27
N ALA A 22 -18.87 0.81 8.95
CA ALA A 22 -17.51 1.33 8.82
C ALA A 22 -16.97 1.20 7.38
N ALA A 23 -17.34 0.14 6.68
CA ALA A 23 -16.94 -0.10 5.31
C ALA A 23 -17.58 0.86 4.29
N GLU A 24 -18.70 1.52 4.62
CA GLU A 24 -19.30 2.55 3.76
C GLU A 24 -18.42 3.81 3.65
N GLU A 25 -17.48 4.02 4.55
CA GLU A 25 -16.52 5.12 4.47
C GLU A 25 -15.40 4.88 3.44
N ILE A 26 -15.27 3.67 2.91
CA ILE A 26 -14.26 3.27 1.93
C ILE A 26 -14.87 3.34 0.52
N HIS A 27 -14.04 3.70 -0.46
CA HIS A 27 -14.46 3.65 -1.86
C HIS A 27 -14.34 2.22 -2.42
N TRP A 28 -15.48 1.61 -2.73
CA TRP A 28 -15.56 0.29 -3.32
C TRP A 28 -15.77 0.37 -4.83
N TYR A 29 -14.84 -0.17 -5.61
CA TYR A 29 -15.07 -0.37 -7.05
C TYR A 29 -16.15 -1.43 -7.31
N LYS A 30 -16.26 -2.39 -6.41
CA LYS A 30 -17.35 -3.37 -6.35
C LYS A 30 -17.71 -3.61 -4.89
N LYS A 31 -18.96 -3.42 -4.51
CA LYS A 31 -19.45 -3.80 -3.17
C LYS A 31 -19.32 -5.31 -2.98
N TRP A 32 -19.24 -5.71 -1.75
CA TRP A 32 -19.17 -7.10 -1.31
C TRP A 32 -20.49 -7.83 -1.50
N ASP A 33 -20.41 -9.15 -1.59
CA ASP A 33 -21.62 -10.02 -1.67
C ASP A 33 -22.22 -10.25 -0.27
N LYS A 34 -21.38 -10.29 0.76
CA LYS A 34 -21.76 -10.32 2.19
C LYS A 34 -20.63 -9.76 3.06
N VAL A 35 -20.97 -9.30 4.26
CA VAL A 35 -20.01 -8.68 5.19
C VAL A 35 -19.00 -9.68 5.72
N LEU A 36 -19.48 -10.84 6.22
CA LEU A 36 -18.64 -11.88 6.81
C LEU A 36 -19.03 -13.26 6.31
N ASP A 37 -18.07 -13.97 5.75
CA ASP A 37 -18.21 -15.37 5.38
C ASP A 37 -17.61 -16.30 6.45
N ARG A 38 -18.46 -17.08 7.08
CA ARG A 38 -18.11 -18.06 8.12
C ARG A 38 -18.17 -19.52 7.64
N SER A 39 -18.25 -19.74 6.32
CA SER A 39 -18.43 -21.07 5.74
C SER A 39 -17.25 -22.01 5.94
N ASN A 40 -16.03 -21.48 6.23
CA ASN A 40 -14.82 -22.28 6.40
C ASN A 40 -14.08 -21.91 7.71
N PRO A 41 -14.61 -22.25 8.91
CA PRO A 41 -13.94 -21.96 10.18
C PRO A 41 -12.62 -22.77 10.28
N PRO A 42 -11.57 -22.21 10.92
CA PRO A 42 -11.49 -20.88 11.51
C PRO A 42 -11.11 -19.76 10.52
N PHE A 43 -11.03 -20.05 9.22
CA PHE A 43 -10.60 -19.13 8.17
C PHE A 43 -11.79 -18.32 7.64
N TYR A 44 -12.20 -17.32 8.41
CA TYR A 44 -13.27 -16.40 8.02
C TYR A 44 -12.79 -15.39 6.99
N ARG A 45 -13.71 -14.93 6.15
CA ARG A 45 -13.42 -13.90 5.15
C ARG A 45 -14.36 -12.71 5.31
N TRP A 46 -13.78 -11.52 5.45
CA TRP A 46 -14.51 -10.27 5.46
C TRP A 46 -14.69 -9.76 4.02
N PHE A 47 -15.87 -9.23 3.74
CA PHE A 47 -16.23 -8.57 2.49
C PHE A 47 -15.92 -9.39 1.21
N PRO A 48 -16.26 -10.69 1.17
CA PRO A 48 -16.02 -11.50 -0.01
C PRO A 48 -16.74 -10.92 -1.23
N GLY A 49 -16.08 -10.97 -2.38
CA GLY A 49 -16.58 -10.41 -3.64
C GLY A 49 -16.35 -8.90 -3.78
N GLY A 50 -16.01 -8.19 -2.70
CA GLY A 50 -15.68 -6.77 -2.73
C GLY A 50 -14.35 -6.48 -3.42
N ALA A 51 -14.22 -5.30 -4.02
CA ALA A 51 -12.99 -4.82 -4.65
C ALA A 51 -12.70 -3.36 -4.29
N VAL A 52 -11.52 -3.15 -3.72
CA VAL A 52 -11.00 -1.82 -3.35
C VAL A 52 -9.59 -1.63 -3.89
N ASN A 53 -9.13 -0.38 -3.95
CA ASN A 53 -7.73 -0.06 -4.16
C ASN A 53 -7.24 0.80 -2.99
N THR A 54 -6.38 0.24 -2.16
CA THR A 54 -5.86 0.91 -0.96
C THR A 54 -5.13 2.22 -1.29
N CYS A 55 -4.41 2.29 -2.43
CA CYS A 55 -3.76 3.53 -2.85
C CYS A 55 -4.79 4.60 -3.23
N TYR A 56 -5.86 4.24 -3.92
CA TYR A 56 -6.93 5.19 -4.25
C TYR A 56 -7.55 5.78 -3.00
N ASP A 57 -7.96 4.93 -2.06
CA ASP A 57 -8.57 5.39 -0.80
C ASP A 57 -7.64 6.25 0.05
N ALA A 58 -6.35 5.89 0.13
CA ALA A 58 -5.38 6.61 0.94
C ALA A 58 -4.88 7.93 0.31
N LEU A 59 -4.96 8.06 -1.01
CA LEU A 59 -4.29 9.13 -1.73
C LEU A 59 -5.19 9.84 -2.76
N ASP A 60 -5.58 9.15 -3.84
CA ASP A 60 -6.27 9.78 -4.97
C ASP A 60 -7.64 10.35 -4.58
N ARG A 61 -8.42 9.60 -3.81
CA ARG A 61 -9.74 10.00 -3.33
C ARG A 61 -9.72 11.34 -2.57
N HIS A 62 -8.66 11.58 -1.80
CA HIS A 62 -8.51 12.85 -1.07
C HIS A 62 -8.34 14.04 -2.01
N ILE A 63 -7.79 13.81 -3.20
CA ILE A 63 -7.62 14.85 -4.22
C ILE A 63 -8.90 14.98 -5.05
N ASP A 64 -9.36 13.86 -5.61
CA ASP A 64 -10.39 13.83 -6.64
C ASP A 64 -11.80 14.10 -6.08
N GLU A 65 -12.11 13.56 -4.89
CA GLU A 65 -13.43 13.71 -4.27
C GLU A 65 -13.48 14.85 -3.23
N LYS A 66 -12.35 15.08 -2.51
CA LYS A 66 -12.34 16.01 -1.36
C LYS A 66 -11.61 17.32 -1.64
N GLY A 67 -10.97 17.47 -2.80
CA GLY A 67 -10.22 18.68 -3.17
C GLY A 67 -9.00 18.98 -2.28
N HIS A 68 -8.41 17.96 -1.65
CA HIS A 68 -7.32 18.14 -0.70
C HIS A 68 -5.92 18.09 -1.34
N GLY A 69 -5.80 18.39 -2.65
CA GLY A 69 -4.52 18.28 -3.37
C GLY A 69 -3.35 19.00 -2.72
N ASP A 70 -3.59 20.23 -2.24
CA ASP A 70 -2.56 21.08 -1.63
C ASP A 70 -2.34 20.80 -0.13
N ARG A 71 -3.17 19.93 0.49
CA ARG A 71 -2.99 19.59 1.91
C ARG A 71 -1.77 18.72 2.10
N LEU A 72 -1.17 18.86 3.28
CA LEU A 72 -0.02 18.06 3.70
C LEU A 72 -0.41 16.59 3.86
N ALA A 73 0.26 15.70 3.12
CA ALA A 73 0.04 14.25 3.15
C ALA A 73 1.16 13.50 3.88
N LEU A 74 2.42 13.95 3.75
CA LEU A 74 3.58 13.26 4.33
C LEU A 74 4.61 14.27 4.81
N ILE A 75 5.12 14.06 6.01
CA ILE A 75 6.27 14.78 6.57
C ILE A 75 7.39 13.77 6.77
N TYR A 76 8.54 14.09 6.22
CA TYR A 76 9.79 13.39 6.51
C TYR A 76 10.70 14.32 7.28
N ASP A 77 11.08 13.90 8.46
CA ASP A 77 12.02 14.58 9.33
C ASP A 77 13.11 13.59 9.75
N SER A 78 14.35 13.91 9.40
CA SER A 78 15.49 13.03 9.64
C SER A 78 16.60 13.77 10.36
N PRO A 79 16.76 13.55 11.67
CA PRO A 79 17.86 14.12 12.43
C PRO A 79 19.24 13.60 11.98
N VAL A 80 19.28 12.43 11.34
CA VAL A 80 20.54 11.84 10.85
C VAL A 80 21.08 12.58 9.64
N THR A 81 20.20 13.05 8.76
CA THR A 81 20.59 13.75 7.53
C THR A 81 20.31 15.24 7.58
N ASP A 82 19.76 15.73 8.68
CA ASP A 82 19.30 17.12 8.87
C ASP A 82 18.39 17.59 7.74
N LYS A 83 17.45 16.71 7.34
CA LYS A 83 16.53 16.97 6.23
C LYS A 83 15.09 16.92 6.70
N LEU A 84 14.38 18.01 6.45
CA LEU A 84 12.93 18.10 6.56
C LEU A 84 12.32 18.23 5.16
N ARG A 85 11.43 17.29 4.81
CA ARG A 85 10.64 17.37 3.55
C ARG A 85 9.15 17.24 3.85
N ARG A 86 8.38 18.03 3.15
CA ARG A 86 6.91 17.97 3.20
C ARG A 86 6.39 17.66 1.81
N PHE A 87 5.36 16.82 1.77
CA PHE A 87 4.69 16.45 0.52
C PHE A 87 3.22 16.74 0.67
N SER A 88 2.66 17.47 -0.28
CA SER A 88 1.21 17.57 -0.45
C SER A 88 0.64 16.25 -1.00
N TYR A 89 -0.68 16.07 -0.95
CA TYR A 89 -1.35 14.94 -1.58
C TYR A 89 -1.05 14.89 -3.09
N ALA A 90 -1.05 16.04 -3.78
CA ALA A 90 -0.78 16.11 -5.21
C ALA A 90 0.65 15.67 -5.55
N GLU A 91 1.65 16.17 -4.80
CA GLU A 91 3.05 15.79 -5.00
C GLU A 91 3.27 14.30 -4.72
N LEU A 92 2.72 13.78 -3.62
CA LEU A 92 2.83 12.37 -3.29
C LEU A 92 2.17 11.49 -4.36
N ARG A 93 0.99 11.88 -4.88
CA ARG A 93 0.32 11.18 -5.98
C ARG A 93 1.19 11.12 -7.23
N GLN A 94 1.85 12.20 -7.59
CA GLN A 94 2.73 12.25 -8.74
C GLN A 94 3.91 11.26 -8.59
N GLU A 95 4.59 11.29 -7.44
CA GLU A 95 5.71 10.37 -7.16
C GLU A 95 5.25 8.90 -7.20
N VAL A 96 4.10 8.61 -6.58
CA VAL A 96 3.51 7.26 -6.59
C VAL A 96 3.13 6.81 -8.00
N ALA A 97 2.57 7.69 -8.82
CA ALA A 97 2.18 7.36 -10.19
C ALA A 97 3.40 7.05 -11.07
N LEU A 98 4.46 7.84 -10.95
CA LEU A 98 5.72 7.61 -11.67
C LEU A 98 6.35 6.27 -11.28
N PHE A 99 6.42 5.97 -9.99
CA PHE A 99 7.00 4.71 -9.53
C PHE A 99 6.13 3.50 -9.88
N ALA A 100 4.81 3.62 -9.82
CA ALA A 100 3.88 2.58 -10.29
C ALA A 100 4.07 2.28 -11.79
N GLY A 101 4.25 3.32 -12.61
CA GLY A 101 4.58 3.18 -14.03
C GLY A 101 5.91 2.46 -14.25
N ALA A 102 6.93 2.75 -13.43
CA ALA A 102 8.22 2.07 -13.47
C ALA A 102 8.09 0.57 -13.13
N LEU A 103 7.37 0.24 -12.06
CA LEU A 103 7.10 -1.16 -11.69
C LEU A 103 6.36 -1.90 -12.81
N SER A 104 5.35 -1.28 -13.40
CA SER A 104 4.61 -1.87 -14.52
C SER A 104 5.49 -2.12 -15.75
N LYS A 105 6.40 -1.21 -16.09
CA LYS A 105 7.38 -1.38 -17.17
C LYS A 105 8.35 -2.54 -16.89
N LEU A 106 8.64 -2.82 -15.61
CA LEU A 106 9.44 -3.99 -15.20
C LEU A 106 8.62 -5.29 -15.23
N GLY A 107 7.33 -5.23 -15.58
CA GLY A 107 6.44 -6.37 -15.67
C GLY A 107 5.76 -6.75 -14.37
N VAL A 108 5.80 -5.88 -13.35
CA VAL A 108 5.05 -6.08 -12.10
C VAL A 108 3.59 -5.72 -12.32
N GLY A 109 2.69 -6.60 -11.90
CA GLY A 109 1.25 -6.45 -12.04
C GLY A 109 0.48 -6.97 -10.84
N LYS A 110 -0.85 -7.06 -11.01
CA LYS A 110 -1.75 -7.52 -9.95
C LYS A 110 -1.39 -8.93 -9.48
N GLY A 111 -1.22 -9.08 -8.17
CA GLY A 111 -0.91 -10.35 -7.51
C GLY A 111 0.58 -10.69 -7.45
N ASP A 112 1.45 -9.93 -8.12
CA ASP A 112 2.90 -10.07 -7.96
C ASP A 112 3.33 -9.59 -6.57
N ARG A 113 4.49 -10.07 -6.11
CA ARG A 113 5.07 -9.72 -4.82
C ARG A 113 6.25 -8.78 -5.00
N VAL A 114 6.21 -7.66 -4.29
CA VAL A 114 7.27 -6.64 -4.24
C VAL A 114 7.88 -6.64 -2.84
N LEU A 115 9.15 -6.96 -2.73
CA LEU A 115 9.89 -6.84 -1.47
C LEU A 115 10.51 -5.44 -1.40
N ILE A 116 10.15 -4.69 -0.36
CA ILE A 116 10.66 -3.34 -0.11
C ILE A 116 11.67 -3.42 1.03
N TYR A 117 12.96 -3.39 0.68
CA TYR A 117 14.06 -3.35 1.64
C TYR A 117 14.70 -1.98 1.61
N MET A 118 14.22 -1.10 2.48
CA MET A 118 14.61 0.31 2.51
C MET A 118 14.62 0.83 3.96
N PRO A 119 15.43 1.87 4.26
CA PRO A 119 15.32 2.59 5.51
C PRO A 119 14.02 3.41 5.56
N MET A 120 13.76 4.06 6.72
CA MET A 120 12.58 4.93 6.90
C MET A 120 12.76 6.25 6.14
N VAL A 121 12.49 6.21 4.84
CA VAL A 121 12.57 7.35 3.92
C VAL A 121 11.25 7.51 3.15
N PRO A 122 10.95 8.69 2.58
CA PRO A 122 9.68 8.90 1.83
C PRO A 122 9.48 7.91 0.70
N GLN A 123 10.55 7.47 0.06
CA GLN A 123 10.53 6.51 -1.03
C GLN A 123 9.93 5.14 -0.61
N THR A 124 10.04 4.78 0.67
CA THR A 124 9.39 3.56 1.20
C THR A 124 7.87 3.68 1.11
N VAL A 125 7.32 4.83 1.50
CA VAL A 125 5.87 5.11 1.40
C VAL A 125 5.43 5.13 -0.06
N VAL A 126 6.22 5.77 -0.93
CA VAL A 126 5.97 5.79 -2.39
C VAL A 126 5.93 4.37 -2.96
N ALA A 127 6.89 3.52 -2.59
CA ALA A 127 6.96 2.14 -3.06
C ALA A 127 5.77 1.28 -2.59
N MET A 128 5.34 1.47 -1.33
CA MET A 128 4.15 0.79 -0.77
C MET A 128 2.89 1.18 -1.54
N LEU A 129 2.64 2.48 -1.69
CA LEU A 129 1.46 3.01 -2.38
C LEU A 129 1.47 2.67 -3.87
N ALA A 130 2.61 2.72 -4.53
CA ALA A 130 2.76 2.35 -5.93
C ALA A 130 2.46 0.86 -6.17
N SER A 131 2.95 -0.02 -5.29
CA SER A 131 2.63 -1.45 -5.35
C SER A 131 1.13 -1.69 -5.19
N ALA A 132 0.50 -1.04 -4.18
CA ALA A 132 -0.94 -1.12 -3.96
C ALA A 132 -1.74 -0.57 -5.15
N ARG A 133 -1.27 0.51 -5.80
CA ARG A 133 -1.91 1.13 -6.97
C ARG A 133 -2.08 0.16 -8.13
N ILE A 134 -1.06 -0.65 -8.41
CA ILE A 134 -1.09 -1.65 -9.49
C ILE A 134 -1.64 -3.02 -9.06
N GLY A 135 -2.11 -3.13 -7.80
CA GLY A 135 -2.65 -4.37 -7.24
C GLY A 135 -1.59 -5.42 -6.90
N ALA A 136 -0.32 -5.04 -6.82
CA ALA A 136 0.74 -5.92 -6.35
C ALA A 136 0.73 -6.02 -4.81
N ILE A 137 1.20 -7.15 -4.31
CA ILE A 137 1.35 -7.40 -2.87
C ILE A 137 2.74 -6.93 -2.46
N HIS A 138 2.85 -6.08 -1.45
CA HIS A 138 4.16 -5.66 -0.97
C HIS A 138 4.44 -6.21 0.43
N SER A 139 5.73 -6.46 0.70
CA SER A 139 6.28 -6.77 2.02
C SER A 139 7.41 -5.80 2.31
N VAL A 140 7.28 -5.10 3.45
CA VAL A 140 8.32 -4.16 3.89
C VAL A 140 9.22 -4.85 4.89
N VAL A 141 10.51 -4.84 4.60
CA VAL A 141 11.54 -5.43 5.46
C VAL A 141 12.37 -4.33 6.08
N PHE A 142 12.60 -4.44 7.38
CA PHE A 142 13.42 -3.48 8.11
C PHE A 142 14.85 -3.43 7.53
N GLY A 143 15.33 -2.23 7.21
CA GLY A 143 16.60 -2.00 6.53
C GLY A 143 17.86 -2.39 7.34
N GLY A 144 17.71 -2.87 8.58
CA GLY A 144 18.79 -3.40 9.40
C GLY A 144 19.02 -4.91 9.28
N PHE A 145 18.17 -5.63 8.54
CA PHE A 145 18.39 -7.06 8.33
C PHE A 145 19.53 -7.33 7.35
N ALA A 146 20.28 -8.41 7.60
CA ALA A 146 21.32 -8.85 6.67
C ALA A 146 20.72 -9.58 5.47
N ALA A 147 21.49 -9.66 4.37
CA ALA A 147 21.04 -10.29 3.13
C ALA A 147 20.56 -11.76 3.28
N PRO A 148 21.13 -12.61 4.15
CA PRO A 148 20.63 -13.97 4.36
C PRO A 148 19.21 -14.03 4.92
N GLU A 149 18.87 -13.14 5.85
CA GLU A 149 17.52 -13.08 6.41
C GLU A 149 16.49 -12.65 5.36
N ILE A 150 16.87 -11.72 4.47
CA ILE A 150 16.01 -11.30 3.37
C ILE A 150 15.82 -12.46 2.38
N ALA A 151 16.88 -13.18 2.06
CA ALA A 151 16.82 -14.34 1.17
C ALA A 151 15.90 -15.44 1.72
N ALA A 152 15.86 -15.63 3.04
CA ALA A 152 14.98 -16.60 3.68
C ALA A 152 13.47 -16.21 3.59
N LEU A 153 13.15 -14.93 3.38
CA LEU A 153 11.78 -14.48 3.14
C LEU A 153 11.29 -14.72 1.71
N ILE A 154 12.19 -15.02 0.78
CA ILE A 154 11.88 -15.33 -0.60
C ILE A 154 11.71 -16.85 -0.71
N PRO A 155 10.50 -17.38 -1.01
CA PRO A 155 10.30 -18.82 -1.13
C PRO A 155 11.25 -19.43 -2.16
N SER A 156 12.01 -20.45 -1.74
CA SER A 156 12.92 -21.21 -2.61
C SER A 156 12.20 -22.19 -3.56
N THR A 157 10.89 -22.34 -3.42
CA THR A 157 10.07 -23.22 -4.26
C THR A 157 9.54 -22.44 -5.45
N PRO A 158 9.60 -22.98 -6.68
CA PRO A 158 8.90 -22.38 -7.82
C PRO A 158 7.40 -22.53 -7.58
N ALA A 159 6.80 -21.54 -6.90
CA ALA A 159 5.36 -21.33 -7.03
C ALA A 159 5.10 -21.09 -8.53
N THR A 160 4.01 -21.66 -9.06
CA THR A 160 3.42 -21.32 -10.34
C THR A 160 3.74 -19.87 -10.74
N PRO A 161 4.02 -19.54 -12.00
CA PRO A 161 4.85 -18.40 -12.39
C PRO A 161 4.26 -17.04 -12.03
N SER A 162 4.38 -16.67 -10.78
CA SER A 162 4.28 -15.29 -10.34
C SER A 162 5.71 -14.76 -10.26
N LYS A 163 6.04 -13.84 -11.11
CA LYS A 163 7.36 -13.23 -11.15
C LYS A 163 7.62 -12.51 -9.85
N THR A 164 8.59 -12.98 -9.06
CA THR A 164 9.12 -12.20 -7.95
C THR A 164 10.13 -11.22 -8.53
N HIS A 165 9.77 -9.95 -8.61
CA HIS A 165 10.69 -8.92 -9.06
C HIS A 165 11.43 -8.35 -7.85
N MET A 166 12.73 -8.66 -7.74
CA MET A 166 13.64 -7.82 -6.95
C MET A 166 13.90 -6.55 -7.75
N ALA A 167 13.53 -5.41 -7.22
CA ALA A 167 14.03 -4.16 -7.77
C ALA A 167 15.57 -4.20 -7.70
N PRO A 168 16.29 -3.99 -8.83
CA PRO A 168 17.74 -3.94 -8.80
C PRO A 168 18.17 -2.81 -7.86
N SER A 169 19.31 -3.00 -7.20
CA SER A 169 19.92 -2.06 -6.24
C SER A 169 20.39 -0.73 -6.86
N LYS A 170 19.85 -0.36 -8.02
CA LYS A 170 20.02 0.97 -8.58
C LYS A 170 19.28 1.98 -7.71
N THR A 171 19.96 3.03 -7.31
CA THR A 171 19.41 4.08 -6.49
C THR A 171 18.17 4.68 -7.17
N PHE A 172 17.16 5.05 -6.38
CA PHE A 172 15.93 5.69 -6.87
C PHE A 172 16.22 6.88 -7.81
N ASN A 173 17.34 7.59 -7.59
CA ASN A 173 17.81 8.67 -8.46
C ASN A 173 18.17 8.19 -9.88
N ASP A 174 18.69 6.98 -10.06
CA ASP A 174 19.05 6.46 -11.39
C ASP A 174 17.81 6.15 -12.24
N LEU A 175 16.72 5.72 -11.60
CA LEU A 175 15.45 5.46 -12.27
C LEU A 175 14.72 6.76 -12.67
N SER A 176 14.75 7.79 -11.83
CA SER A 176 14.15 9.09 -12.14
C SER A 176 14.91 9.82 -13.25
N THR A 177 16.23 9.73 -13.27
CA THR A 177 17.10 10.39 -14.26
C THR A 177 17.01 9.74 -15.64
N SER A 178 16.78 8.43 -15.72
CA SER A 178 16.60 7.73 -17.00
C SER A 178 15.25 8.03 -17.67
N MET A 179 14.22 8.40 -16.90
CA MET A 179 12.89 8.73 -17.41
C MET A 179 12.78 10.16 -17.97
N VAL A 180 13.60 11.10 -17.48
CA VAL A 180 13.62 12.51 -17.96
C VAL A 180 14.34 12.65 -19.31
N LYS A 181 15.14 11.67 -19.72
CA LYS A 181 15.90 11.70 -21.00
C LYS A 181 15.20 11.02 -22.19
N SER A 182 13.96 10.56 -22.04
CA SER A 182 13.20 9.88 -23.10
C SER A 182 11.93 10.61 -23.53
N THR A 183 11.90 11.94 -23.42
CA THR A 183 10.89 12.83 -24.05
C THR A 183 11.55 13.75 -25.02
#